data_8b16cfba750bb2f166b7518daadd43cb
#
_entry.id   8b16cfba750bb2f166b7518daadd43cb
#
_cell.length_a   1.000
_cell.length_b   1.000
_cell.length_c   1.000
_cell.angle_alpha   90.00
_cell.angle_beta   90.00
_cell.angle_gamma   90.00
#
_symmetry.space_group_name_H-M   'P 1'
#
loop_
_entity.id
_entity.type
_entity.pdbx_description
1 polymer ?
#
loop_
_entity_poly.entity_id
_entity_poly.type
_entity_poly.pdbx_seq_one_letter_code
_entity_poly.pdbx_strand_id
1 'polypeptide(L)'
;MILSLFLGVVWVFKYPPLLDYSNHLARIHIFENLSDPHFEPYFDFEIGVPTNLAIDGIASFLTLIFPIDVAGRLFISIVIALTLFAPVFLSRVLHGRVTAIALLFAVFVFNTAMLMGFLNFLFGTALAIIGFGVHLLMDKHEIKTWMRVLIGSLIAILVFMSHVYGFAVYAVCIGSYYLVKLGIRDFKTLVLNALQFIPVSLLLAIFVAQSMSTDITAPNSAFLEAASVPTEVDNPPLRAIDIEGVEAVEVPLKTAAWEHHVPIRLWMTWKKMSRLWVQYGDHAGWLGLFCILLGGLYVKNRVWPTTRSLLVPFAVLMALALYLPPVLWGAHHVHWRFFIPAAMFAAGTFAMPRSDLVTQSSILAGISGLSLLQSGLVYAHFSRADAHQQLVIELFQDIPEGSKVLSIAPSGDPHQLEFPIPFTHMVTLGVIEKNSFVPSMFAYSIQQPLRYRSPYDTFATVPFKKNLNGVDWHKVAGFYDYILILDHDGEIGGSASDWLRRVPIPNAPTGPTNSHIALAEISG
;
A
#
# COMPACT_ATOMS: atom_id res chain seq x y z
N MET A 1 7.41 -20.98 13.65
CA MET A 1 8.20 -19.96 14.40
C MET A 1 8.23 -18.59 13.70
N ILE A 2 8.86 -18.40 12.51
CA ILE A 2 8.92 -17.06 11.86
C ILE A 2 7.52 -16.48 11.59
N LEU A 3 6.62 -17.25 10.99
CA LEU A 3 5.23 -16.81 10.78
C LEU A 3 4.56 -16.42 12.11
N SER A 4 4.71 -17.23 13.15
CA SER A 4 4.10 -16.94 14.47
C SER A 4 4.62 -15.64 15.10
N LEU A 5 5.88 -15.27 14.86
CA LEU A 5 6.44 -13.99 15.32
C LEU A 5 5.70 -12.81 14.67
N PHE A 6 5.53 -12.86 13.34
CA PHE A 6 4.86 -11.78 12.61
C PHE A 6 3.37 -11.69 12.93
N LEU A 7 2.70 -12.85 13.05
CA LEU A 7 1.30 -12.88 13.48
C LEU A 7 1.15 -12.34 14.90
N GLY A 8 2.06 -12.69 15.81
CA GLY A 8 2.07 -12.17 17.17
C GLY A 8 2.01 -10.64 17.21
N VAL A 9 2.82 -9.95 16.40
CA VAL A 9 2.79 -8.48 16.33
C VAL A 9 1.42 -7.96 15.85
N VAL A 10 0.80 -8.60 14.85
CA VAL A 10 -0.51 -8.17 14.32
C VAL A 10 -1.63 -8.38 15.34
N TRP A 11 -1.62 -9.50 16.06
CA TRP A 11 -2.72 -9.88 16.95
C TRP A 11 -2.71 -9.22 18.33
N VAL A 12 -1.64 -8.50 18.69
CA VAL A 12 -1.59 -7.71 19.92
C VAL A 12 -2.50 -6.49 19.86
N PHE A 13 -2.69 -5.90 18.67
CA PHE A 13 -3.44 -4.67 18.47
C PHE A 13 -4.85 -4.96 17.93
N LYS A 14 -5.87 -4.27 18.45
CA LYS A 14 -7.24 -4.34 17.90
C LYS A 14 -7.26 -3.90 16.45
N TYR A 15 -6.63 -2.77 16.17
CA TYR A 15 -6.44 -2.18 14.85
C TYR A 15 -4.93 -2.03 14.58
N PRO A 16 -4.25 -3.02 13.96
CA PRO A 16 -2.84 -2.89 13.60
C PRO A 16 -2.57 -1.56 12.88
N PRO A 17 -1.63 -0.72 13.36
CA PRO A 17 -1.45 0.64 12.86
C PRO A 17 -0.74 0.68 11.50
N LEU A 18 -1.39 0.15 10.46
CA LEU A 18 -0.98 0.31 9.07
C LEU A 18 -1.71 1.53 8.50
N LEU A 19 -1.04 2.34 7.67
CA LEU A 19 -1.56 3.65 7.24
C LEU A 19 -2.98 3.58 6.66
N ASP A 20 -3.22 2.72 5.68
CA ASP A 20 -4.49 2.62 4.95
C ASP A 20 -5.50 1.65 5.61
N TYR A 21 -5.08 0.92 6.64
CA TYR A 21 -5.85 -0.21 7.15
C TYR A 21 -7.20 0.19 7.77
N SER A 22 -7.22 1.23 8.60
CA SER A 22 -8.46 1.73 9.20
C SER A 22 -9.47 2.20 8.15
N ASN A 23 -8.97 2.81 7.06
CA ASN A 23 -9.81 3.24 5.94
C ASN A 23 -10.41 2.06 5.16
N HIS A 24 -9.64 0.98 4.98
CA HIS A 24 -10.18 -0.25 4.39
C HIS A 24 -11.28 -0.86 5.26
N LEU A 25 -11.08 -0.94 6.58
CA LEU A 25 -12.10 -1.47 7.48
C LEU A 25 -13.34 -0.58 7.52
N ALA A 26 -13.17 0.74 7.60
CA ALA A 26 -14.28 1.69 7.57
C ALA A 26 -15.12 1.55 6.29
N ARG A 27 -14.48 1.35 5.13
CA ARG A 27 -15.18 1.10 3.87
C ARG A 27 -16.01 -0.19 3.92
N ILE A 28 -15.46 -1.27 4.47
CA ILE A 28 -16.18 -2.54 4.65
C ILE A 28 -17.36 -2.34 5.59
N HIS A 29 -17.16 -1.62 6.71
CA HIS A 29 -18.22 -1.32 7.67
C HIS A 29 -19.38 -0.54 7.04
N ILE A 30 -19.07 0.50 6.24
CA ILE A 30 -20.11 1.24 5.49
C ILE A 30 -20.82 0.31 4.51
N PHE A 31 -20.06 -0.51 3.76
CA PHE A 31 -20.66 -1.43 2.77
C PHE A 31 -21.64 -2.41 3.41
N GLU A 32 -21.34 -2.94 4.57
CA GLU A 32 -22.20 -3.88 5.30
C GLU A 32 -23.42 -3.20 5.90
N ASN A 33 -23.36 -1.88 6.12
CA ASN A 33 -24.38 -1.08 6.77
C ASN A 33 -24.92 0.06 5.88
N LEU A 34 -24.92 -0.10 4.56
CA LEU A 34 -25.37 0.94 3.61
C LEU A 34 -26.80 1.42 3.83
N SER A 35 -27.68 0.59 4.38
CA SER A 35 -29.06 0.96 4.72
C SER A 35 -29.22 1.63 6.08
N ASP A 36 -28.12 1.77 6.85
CA ASP A 36 -28.13 2.49 8.11
C ASP A 36 -28.38 4.00 7.84
N PRO A 37 -29.30 4.66 8.60
CA PRO A 37 -29.57 6.09 8.44
C PRO A 37 -28.35 7.00 8.54
N HIS A 38 -27.27 6.55 9.19
CA HIS A 38 -26.03 7.31 9.32
C HIS A 38 -25.15 7.23 8.05
N PHE A 39 -25.37 6.26 7.16
CA PHE A 39 -24.59 6.07 5.93
C PHE A 39 -25.41 6.28 4.66
N GLU A 40 -26.66 5.86 4.65
CA GLU A 40 -27.53 5.92 3.48
C GLU A 40 -27.56 7.28 2.78
N PRO A 41 -27.60 8.44 3.48
CA PRO A 41 -27.60 9.74 2.83
C PRO A 41 -26.30 10.08 2.10
N TYR A 42 -25.17 9.54 2.58
CA TYR A 42 -23.84 10.01 2.20
C TYR A 42 -23.12 9.12 1.22
N PHE A 43 -23.43 7.83 1.22
CA PHE A 43 -22.66 6.84 0.46
C PHE A 43 -23.52 6.07 -0.51
N ASP A 44 -22.87 5.67 -1.60
CA ASP A 44 -23.42 4.77 -2.60
C ASP A 44 -22.38 3.69 -2.93
N PHE A 45 -22.86 2.57 -3.46
CA PHE A 45 -22.00 1.47 -3.83
C PHE A 45 -22.18 1.16 -5.31
N GLU A 46 -21.11 1.28 -6.07
CA GLU A 46 -21.10 0.95 -7.48
C GLU A 46 -19.92 0.06 -7.82
N ILE A 47 -20.21 -1.14 -8.29
CA ILE A 47 -19.18 -2.04 -8.80
C ILE A 47 -18.82 -1.58 -10.21
N GLY A 48 -17.70 -0.85 -10.32
CA GLY A 48 -17.01 -0.64 -11.59
C GLY A 48 -16.25 -1.88 -12.04
N VAL A 49 -15.16 -1.72 -12.80
CA VAL A 49 -14.28 -2.86 -13.09
C VAL A 49 -13.57 -3.28 -11.80
N PRO A 50 -13.72 -4.54 -11.40
CA PRO A 50 -13.29 -5.02 -10.09
C PRO A 50 -11.75 -5.18 -10.03
N THR A 51 -11.06 -4.14 -9.65
CA THR A 51 -9.66 -4.20 -9.23
C THR A 51 -9.52 -3.69 -7.81
N ASN A 52 -8.45 -4.05 -7.12
CA ASN A 52 -8.18 -3.61 -5.75
C ASN A 52 -9.20 -4.11 -4.69
N LEU A 53 -9.80 -5.29 -4.91
CA LEU A 53 -10.91 -5.85 -4.12
C LEU A 53 -10.52 -7.00 -3.17
N ALA A 54 -9.24 -7.35 -3.00
CA ALA A 54 -8.90 -8.52 -2.20
C ALA A 54 -9.37 -8.39 -0.74
N ILE A 55 -9.10 -7.24 -0.11
CA ILE A 55 -9.53 -7.01 1.27
C ILE A 55 -11.05 -6.89 1.36
N ASP A 56 -11.68 -6.18 0.43
CA ASP A 56 -13.14 -6.00 0.44
C ASP A 56 -13.85 -7.35 0.32
N GLY A 57 -13.46 -8.18 -0.63
CA GLY A 57 -14.09 -9.49 -0.82
C GLY A 57 -13.82 -10.48 0.31
N ILE A 58 -12.56 -10.58 0.76
CA ILE A 58 -12.18 -11.58 1.75
C ILE A 58 -12.59 -11.14 3.16
N ALA A 59 -12.33 -9.89 3.54
CA ALA A 59 -12.68 -9.44 4.88
C ALA A 59 -14.20 -9.33 5.05
N SER A 60 -14.97 -8.83 4.06
CA SER A 60 -16.44 -8.86 4.13
C SER A 60 -17.01 -10.29 4.20
N PHE A 61 -16.37 -11.27 3.56
CA PHE A 61 -16.77 -12.67 3.75
C PHE A 61 -16.50 -13.14 5.20
N LEU A 62 -15.38 -12.72 5.78
CA LEU A 62 -15.01 -13.07 7.15
C LEU A 62 -15.89 -12.38 8.20
N THR A 63 -16.43 -11.19 7.92
CA THR A 63 -17.34 -10.48 8.84
C THR A 63 -18.68 -11.19 9.02
N LEU A 64 -19.05 -12.11 8.12
CA LEU A 64 -20.21 -13.00 8.32
C LEU A 64 -20.06 -13.89 9.57
N ILE A 65 -18.82 -14.08 10.06
CA ILE A 65 -18.52 -14.99 11.18
C ILE A 65 -17.82 -14.26 12.32
N PHE A 66 -17.01 -13.25 12.03
CA PHE A 66 -16.13 -12.58 12.97
C PHE A 66 -16.40 -11.07 13.04
N PRO A 67 -16.17 -10.40 14.18
CA PRO A 67 -16.15 -8.94 14.22
C PRO A 67 -15.16 -8.37 13.22
N ILE A 68 -15.42 -7.16 12.74
CA ILE A 68 -14.65 -6.51 11.66
C ILE A 68 -13.15 -6.38 11.97
N ASP A 69 -12.79 -6.11 13.22
CA ASP A 69 -11.40 -6.02 13.67
C ASP A 69 -10.69 -7.39 13.60
N VAL A 70 -11.41 -8.49 13.91
CA VAL A 70 -10.91 -9.85 13.76
C VAL A 70 -10.80 -10.24 12.29
N ALA A 71 -11.83 -9.94 11.48
CA ALA A 71 -11.83 -10.21 10.04
C ALA A 71 -10.66 -9.51 9.33
N GLY A 72 -10.41 -8.25 9.67
CA GLY A 72 -9.28 -7.49 9.14
C GLY A 72 -7.92 -8.07 9.55
N ARG A 73 -7.73 -8.45 10.83
CA ARG A 73 -6.49 -9.11 11.31
C ARG A 73 -6.27 -10.47 10.66
N LEU A 74 -7.34 -11.22 10.41
CA LEU A 74 -7.27 -12.47 9.64
C LEU A 74 -6.80 -12.20 8.21
N PHE A 75 -7.32 -11.15 7.55
CA PHE A 75 -6.85 -10.79 6.21
C PHE A 75 -5.38 -10.40 6.19
N ILE A 76 -4.90 -9.58 7.13
CA ILE A 76 -3.46 -9.27 7.27
C ILE A 76 -2.66 -10.57 7.46
N SER A 77 -3.16 -11.48 8.29
CA SER A 77 -2.50 -12.77 8.53
C SER A 77 -2.40 -13.63 7.27
N ILE A 78 -3.43 -13.62 6.43
CA ILE A 78 -3.42 -14.27 5.10
C ILE A 78 -2.37 -13.63 4.20
N VAL A 79 -2.30 -12.29 4.14
CA VAL A 79 -1.29 -11.56 3.35
C VAL A 79 0.12 -11.94 3.79
N ILE A 80 0.41 -11.92 5.09
CA ILE A 80 1.71 -12.32 5.65
C ILE A 80 2.04 -13.78 5.28
N ALA A 81 1.10 -14.69 5.47
CA ALA A 81 1.30 -16.10 5.14
C ALA A 81 1.57 -16.31 3.65
N LEU A 82 0.81 -15.66 2.76
CA LEU A 82 1.00 -15.77 1.31
C LEU A 82 2.32 -15.15 0.85
N THR A 83 2.73 -14.02 1.41
CA THR A 83 4.00 -13.37 1.05
C THR A 83 5.21 -14.23 1.46
N LEU A 84 5.12 -14.95 2.58
CA LEU A 84 6.14 -15.93 2.98
C LEU A 84 6.06 -17.21 2.14
N PHE A 85 4.85 -17.68 1.85
CA PHE A 85 4.63 -18.92 1.11
C PHE A 85 5.06 -18.82 -0.37
N ALA A 86 4.85 -17.68 -1.02
CA ALA A 86 5.11 -17.51 -2.45
C ALA A 86 6.55 -17.87 -2.88
N PRO A 87 7.62 -17.31 -2.28
CA PRO A 87 8.98 -17.68 -2.62
C PRO A 87 9.33 -19.13 -2.21
N VAL A 88 8.77 -19.63 -1.10
CA VAL A 88 8.95 -21.01 -0.65
C VAL A 88 8.34 -22.00 -1.65
N PHE A 89 7.12 -21.73 -2.10
CA PHE A 89 6.45 -22.52 -3.13
C PHE A 89 7.23 -22.51 -4.44
N LEU A 90 7.64 -21.34 -4.91
CA LEU A 90 8.44 -21.22 -6.14
C LEU A 90 9.76 -21.99 -6.04
N SER A 91 10.46 -21.89 -4.91
CA SER A 91 11.68 -22.67 -4.64
C SER A 91 11.42 -24.18 -4.69
N ARG A 92 10.32 -24.64 -4.09
CA ARG A 92 9.93 -26.07 -4.13
C ARG A 92 9.66 -26.56 -5.55
N VAL A 93 8.99 -25.75 -6.35
CA VAL A 93 8.69 -26.06 -7.76
C VAL A 93 9.96 -26.18 -8.58
N LEU A 94 10.87 -25.22 -8.46
CA LEU A 94 12.09 -25.16 -9.29
C LEU A 94 13.17 -26.14 -8.84
N HIS A 95 13.38 -26.26 -7.54
CA HIS A 95 14.52 -27.01 -6.99
C HIS A 95 14.12 -28.39 -6.43
N GLY A 96 12.81 -28.72 -6.41
CA GLY A 96 12.33 -29.95 -5.77
C GLY A 96 12.43 -29.94 -4.25
N ARG A 97 12.95 -28.86 -3.65
CA ARG A 97 13.14 -28.65 -2.20
C ARG A 97 12.99 -27.19 -1.84
N VAL A 98 12.72 -26.91 -0.59
CA VAL A 98 12.77 -25.54 -0.05
C VAL A 98 14.24 -25.21 0.26
N THR A 99 14.72 -24.10 -0.29
CA THR A 99 16.08 -23.59 0.00
C THR A 99 16.01 -22.58 1.15
N ALA A 100 17.05 -22.46 1.95
CA ALA A 100 17.12 -21.45 3.01
C ALA A 100 16.97 -20.01 2.45
N ILE A 101 17.43 -19.77 1.20
CA ILE A 101 17.30 -18.48 0.52
C ILE A 101 15.83 -18.11 0.29
N ALA A 102 14.94 -19.08 0.03
CA ALA A 102 13.51 -18.80 -0.11
C ALA A 102 12.90 -18.18 1.14
N LEU A 103 13.42 -18.53 2.31
CA LEU A 103 13.00 -17.97 3.60
C LEU A 103 13.61 -16.59 3.89
N LEU A 104 14.61 -16.15 3.11
CA LEU A 104 15.23 -14.84 3.28
C LEU A 104 14.23 -13.71 3.07
N PHE A 105 13.18 -13.94 2.27
CA PHE A 105 12.10 -12.95 2.11
C PHE A 105 11.40 -12.61 3.44
N ALA A 106 11.49 -13.46 4.45
CA ALA A 106 10.93 -13.17 5.78
C ALA A 106 11.41 -11.83 6.35
N VAL A 107 12.66 -11.43 6.09
CA VAL A 107 13.20 -10.13 6.55
C VAL A 107 12.58 -8.92 5.84
N PHE A 108 11.76 -9.15 4.82
CA PHE A 108 11.05 -8.12 4.06
C PHE A 108 9.54 -8.13 4.28
N VAL A 109 9.01 -8.91 5.21
CA VAL A 109 7.55 -9.02 5.43
C VAL A 109 6.97 -7.68 5.88
N PHE A 110 7.56 -7.03 6.87
CA PHE A 110 7.16 -5.68 7.28
C PHE A 110 7.90 -4.61 6.47
N ASN A 111 7.78 -4.70 5.14
CA ASN A 111 8.27 -3.68 4.22
C ASN A 111 7.37 -2.44 4.21
N THR A 112 7.82 -1.37 3.55
CA THR A 112 7.06 -0.12 3.44
C THR A 112 5.64 -0.31 2.91
N ALA A 113 5.42 -1.19 1.91
CA ALA A 113 4.07 -1.43 1.39
C ALA A 113 3.15 -2.07 2.45
N MET A 114 3.69 -2.95 3.30
CA MET A 114 2.95 -3.52 4.42
C MET A 114 2.57 -2.44 5.44
N LEU A 115 3.53 -1.60 5.81
CA LEU A 115 3.31 -0.52 6.78
C LEU A 115 2.39 0.60 6.23
N MET A 116 2.42 0.82 4.92
CA MET A 116 1.47 1.69 4.21
C MET A 116 0.05 1.09 4.13
N GLY A 117 -0.13 -0.19 4.47
CA GLY A 117 -1.42 -0.86 4.34
C GLY A 117 -1.78 -1.26 2.91
N PHE A 118 -0.80 -1.38 1.98
CA PHE A 118 -1.04 -1.80 0.60
C PHE A 118 -1.34 -3.30 0.50
N LEU A 119 -2.31 -3.75 1.29
CA LEU A 119 -2.62 -5.15 1.50
C LEU A 119 -3.09 -5.85 0.23
N ASN A 120 -3.93 -5.21 -0.57
CA ASN A 120 -4.39 -5.72 -1.86
C ASN A 120 -3.23 -5.95 -2.84
N PHE A 121 -2.27 -5.00 -2.86
CA PHE A 121 -1.08 -5.11 -3.68
C PHE A 121 -0.19 -6.29 -3.25
N LEU A 122 0.08 -6.44 -1.95
CA LEU A 122 0.89 -7.54 -1.42
C LEU A 122 0.24 -8.89 -1.65
N PHE A 123 -1.07 -9.00 -1.43
CA PHE A 123 -1.86 -10.18 -1.72
C PHE A 123 -1.77 -10.56 -3.21
N GLY A 124 -2.07 -9.61 -4.11
CA GLY A 124 -2.00 -9.81 -5.56
C GLY A 124 -0.59 -10.18 -6.04
N THR A 125 0.45 -9.57 -5.47
CA THR A 125 1.86 -9.89 -5.78
C THR A 125 2.22 -11.31 -5.35
N ALA A 126 1.83 -11.74 -4.16
CA ALA A 126 2.06 -13.10 -3.69
C ALA A 126 1.35 -14.13 -4.59
N LEU A 127 0.08 -13.86 -4.96
CA LEU A 127 -0.67 -14.68 -5.92
C LEU A 127 0.00 -14.72 -7.30
N ALA A 128 0.58 -13.61 -7.78
CA ALA A 128 1.30 -13.56 -9.05
C ALA A 128 2.51 -14.51 -9.05
N ILE A 129 3.30 -14.50 -7.99
CA ILE A 129 4.47 -15.40 -7.86
C ILE A 129 4.03 -16.87 -7.70
N ILE A 130 2.98 -17.13 -6.92
CA ILE A 130 2.38 -18.47 -6.81
C ILE A 130 1.84 -18.92 -8.18
N GLY A 131 1.11 -18.05 -8.88
CA GLY A 131 0.58 -18.31 -10.21
C GLY A 131 1.67 -18.64 -11.23
N PHE A 132 2.79 -17.91 -11.19
CA PHE A 132 3.97 -18.24 -11.99
C PHE A 132 4.51 -19.64 -11.64
N GLY A 133 4.62 -19.99 -10.36
CA GLY A 133 5.01 -21.33 -9.92
C GLY A 133 4.05 -22.44 -10.40
N VAL A 134 2.73 -22.19 -10.34
CA VAL A 134 1.72 -23.10 -10.90
C VAL A 134 1.92 -23.29 -12.40
N HIS A 135 2.23 -22.22 -13.12
CA HIS A 135 2.50 -22.28 -14.55
C HIS A 135 3.72 -23.15 -14.88
N LEU A 136 4.79 -23.03 -14.09
CA LEU A 136 5.97 -23.90 -14.21
C LEU A 136 5.65 -25.37 -13.91
N LEU A 137 4.76 -25.65 -12.96
CA LEU A 137 4.29 -27.02 -12.69
C LEU A 137 3.49 -27.57 -13.87
N MET A 138 2.60 -26.77 -14.45
CA MET A 138 1.84 -27.19 -15.64
C MET A 138 2.74 -27.50 -16.82
N ASP A 139 3.81 -26.73 -17.02
CA ASP A 139 4.83 -27.01 -18.03
C ASP A 139 5.57 -28.32 -17.72
N LYS A 140 6.00 -28.50 -16.47
CA LYS A 140 6.74 -29.70 -16.04
C LYS A 140 5.92 -30.99 -16.20
N HIS A 141 4.62 -30.92 -16.00
CA HIS A 141 3.69 -32.06 -16.09
C HIS A 141 3.01 -32.14 -17.48
N GLU A 142 3.48 -31.37 -18.46
CA GLU A 142 3.00 -31.39 -19.86
C GLU A 142 1.47 -31.24 -19.97
N ILE A 143 0.87 -30.42 -19.09
CA ILE A 143 -0.58 -30.18 -19.08
C ILE A 143 -1.02 -29.62 -20.44
N LYS A 144 -2.16 -30.13 -20.95
CA LYS A 144 -2.72 -29.71 -22.25
C LYS A 144 -2.86 -28.20 -22.35
N THR A 145 -2.50 -27.62 -23.49
CA THR A 145 -2.45 -26.17 -23.71
C THR A 145 -3.76 -25.47 -23.33
N TRP A 146 -4.91 -26.02 -23.69
CA TRP A 146 -6.20 -25.40 -23.34
C TRP A 146 -6.44 -25.32 -21.84
N MET A 147 -6.03 -26.34 -21.07
CA MET A 147 -6.12 -26.31 -19.59
C MET A 147 -5.16 -25.27 -19.00
N ARG A 148 -3.95 -25.14 -19.57
CA ARG A 148 -2.98 -24.11 -19.15
C ARG A 148 -3.53 -22.71 -19.40
N VAL A 149 -4.15 -22.49 -20.56
CA VAL A 149 -4.82 -21.21 -20.87
C VAL A 149 -5.96 -20.95 -19.91
N LEU A 150 -6.82 -21.94 -19.66
CA LEU A 150 -7.94 -21.79 -18.73
C LEU A 150 -7.48 -21.45 -17.31
N ILE A 151 -6.58 -22.25 -16.75
CA ILE A 151 -6.04 -22.05 -15.39
C ILE A 151 -5.29 -20.72 -15.32
N GLY A 152 -4.46 -20.41 -16.32
CA GLY A 152 -3.74 -19.15 -16.41
C GLY A 152 -4.67 -17.94 -16.49
N SER A 153 -5.80 -18.03 -17.22
CA SER A 153 -6.81 -16.97 -17.27
C SER A 153 -7.48 -16.76 -15.92
N LEU A 154 -7.83 -17.83 -15.22
CA LEU A 154 -8.40 -17.73 -13.87
C LEU A 154 -7.43 -17.07 -12.90
N ILE A 155 -6.15 -17.48 -12.93
CA ILE A 155 -5.11 -16.85 -12.10
C ILE A 155 -4.97 -15.37 -12.47
N ALA A 156 -4.89 -15.03 -13.77
CA ALA A 156 -4.75 -13.65 -14.23
C ALA A 156 -5.92 -12.76 -13.76
N ILE A 157 -7.16 -13.26 -13.84
CA ILE A 157 -8.36 -12.55 -13.35
C ILE A 157 -8.29 -12.36 -11.84
N LEU A 158 -8.00 -13.41 -11.06
CA LEU A 158 -7.90 -13.31 -9.59
C LEU A 158 -6.83 -12.33 -9.15
N VAL A 159 -5.67 -12.35 -9.80
CA VAL A 159 -4.58 -11.41 -9.51
C VAL A 159 -4.96 -9.98 -9.90
N PHE A 160 -5.64 -9.77 -11.04
CA PHE A 160 -6.14 -8.47 -11.47
C PHE A 160 -7.19 -7.91 -10.50
N MET A 161 -8.18 -8.72 -10.12
CA MET A 161 -9.17 -8.34 -9.13
C MET A 161 -8.56 -7.99 -7.78
N SER A 162 -7.47 -8.68 -7.42
CA SER A 162 -6.73 -8.36 -6.19
C SER A 162 -6.04 -7.00 -6.31
N HIS A 163 -5.27 -6.77 -7.40
CA HIS A 163 -4.58 -5.52 -7.66
C HIS A 163 -3.96 -5.47 -9.05
N VAL A 164 -4.15 -4.37 -9.78
CA VAL A 164 -3.63 -4.19 -11.15
C VAL A 164 -2.12 -4.37 -11.28
N TYR A 165 -1.33 -3.90 -10.30
CA TYR A 165 0.13 -4.10 -10.30
C TYR A 165 0.53 -5.55 -10.01
N GLY A 166 -0.26 -6.29 -9.24
CA GLY A 166 -0.09 -7.74 -9.10
C GLY A 166 -0.22 -8.44 -10.45
N PHE A 167 -1.23 -8.05 -11.25
CA PHE A 167 -1.38 -8.55 -12.62
C PHE A 167 -0.19 -8.18 -13.51
N ALA A 168 0.32 -6.95 -13.43
CA ALA A 168 1.53 -6.57 -14.17
C ALA A 168 2.73 -7.45 -13.82
N VAL A 169 2.93 -7.78 -12.54
CA VAL A 169 3.97 -8.73 -12.09
C VAL A 169 3.77 -10.11 -12.70
N TYR A 170 2.54 -10.64 -12.67
CA TYR A 170 2.22 -11.94 -13.27
C TYR A 170 2.52 -11.97 -14.76
N ALA A 171 2.06 -10.95 -15.50
CA ALA A 171 2.27 -10.83 -16.94
C ALA A 171 3.76 -10.72 -17.30
N VAL A 172 4.52 -9.93 -16.52
CA VAL A 172 5.98 -9.80 -16.69
C VAL A 172 6.68 -11.15 -16.46
N CYS A 173 6.35 -11.84 -15.36
CA CYS A 173 6.96 -13.13 -15.05
C CYS A 173 6.70 -14.17 -16.15
N ILE A 174 5.44 -14.32 -16.57
CA ILE A 174 5.06 -15.28 -17.62
C ILE A 174 5.65 -14.87 -18.98
N GLY A 175 5.42 -13.62 -19.40
CA GLY A 175 5.81 -13.14 -20.72
C GLY A 175 7.32 -13.20 -20.95
N SER A 176 8.10 -12.65 -20.01
CA SER A 176 9.56 -12.63 -20.12
C SER A 176 10.18 -14.04 -20.02
N TYR A 177 9.64 -14.90 -19.15
CA TYR A 177 10.10 -16.28 -19.04
C TYR A 177 9.92 -17.06 -20.35
N TYR A 178 8.71 -17.02 -20.92
CA TYR A 178 8.45 -17.76 -22.17
C TYR A 178 9.16 -17.16 -23.36
N LEU A 179 9.27 -15.84 -23.44
CA LEU A 179 10.02 -15.17 -24.51
C LEU A 179 11.47 -15.68 -24.58
N VAL A 180 12.12 -15.87 -23.43
CA VAL A 180 13.50 -16.36 -23.36
C VAL A 180 13.57 -17.87 -23.53
N LYS A 181 12.62 -18.63 -22.94
CA LYS A 181 12.62 -20.10 -23.01
C LYS A 181 12.39 -20.62 -24.43
N LEU A 182 11.41 -20.04 -25.13
CA LEU A 182 11.01 -20.50 -26.47
C LEU A 182 11.72 -19.74 -27.59
N GLY A 183 12.13 -18.50 -27.29
CA GLY A 183 12.61 -17.58 -28.31
C GLY A 183 11.52 -17.19 -29.32
N ILE A 184 11.82 -16.25 -30.21
CA ILE A 184 10.87 -15.78 -31.25
C ILE A 184 10.56 -16.88 -32.26
N ARG A 185 11.39 -17.91 -32.36
CA ARG A 185 11.24 -19.00 -33.31
C ARG A 185 10.00 -19.86 -33.07
N ASP A 186 9.58 -20.04 -31.83
CA ASP A 186 8.33 -20.75 -31.50
C ASP A 186 7.20 -19.78 -31.20
N PHE A 187 6.92 -18.90 -32.16
CA PHE A 187 5.87 -17.87 -32.07
C PHE A 187 4.49 -18.46 -31.80
N LYS A 188 4.17 -19.63 -32.35
CA LYS A 188 2.90 -20.31 -32.12
C LYS A 188 2.68 -20.61 -30.63
N THR A 189 3.67 -21.18 -29.96
CA THR A 189 3.58 -21.49 -28.52
C THR A 189 3.57 -20.23 -27.68
N LEU A 190 4.29 -19.17 -28.07
CA LEU A 190 4.20 -17.86 -27.41
C LEU A 190 2.78 -17.29 -27.46
N VAL A 191 2.16 -17.27 -28.64
CA VAL A 191 0.78 -16.78 -28.82
C VAL A 191 -0.20 -17.62 -28.01
N LEU A 192 -0.11 -18.94 -28.05
CA LEU A 192 -0.97 -19.84 -27.28
C LEU A 192 -0.87 -19.57 -25.77
N ASN A 193 0.32 -19.32 -25.24
CA ASN A 193 0.48 -18.95 -23.82
C ASN A 193 -0.03 -17.52 -23.53
N ALA A 194 0.01 -16.62 -24.51
CA ALA A 194 -0.52 -15.26 -24.35
C ALA A 194 -2.06 -15.22 -24.32
N LEU A 195 -2.76 -16.21 -24.88
CA LEU A 195 -4.24 -16.27 -24.86
C LEU A 195 -4.84 -16.21 -23.45
N GLN A 196 -4.10 -16.67 -22.43
CA GLN A 196 -4.54 -16.57 -21.04
C GLN A 196 -4.79 -15.13 -20.57
N PHE A 197 -4.18 -14.15 -21.22
CA PHE A 197 -4.33 -12.74 -20.84
C PHE A 197 -5.51 -12.04 -21.53
N ILE A 198 -6.16 -12.67 -22.53
CA ILE A 198 -7.27 -12.04 -23.25
C ILE A 198 -8.41 -11.61 -22.30
N PRO A 199 -8.95 -12.47 -21.40
CA PRO A 199 -10.05 -12.06 -20.53
C PRO A 199 -9.69 -10.87 -19.64
N VAL A 200 -8.50 -10.88 -19.04
CA VAL A 200 -8.06 -9.80 -18.17
C VAL A 200 -7.67 -8.54 -18.95
N SER A 201 -7.20 -8.66 -20.20
CA SER A 201 -6.93 -7.50 -21.06
C SER A 201 -8.21 -6.75 -21.43
N LEU A 202 -9.33 -7.47 -21.60
CA LEU A 202 -10.65 -6.86 -21.79
C LEU A 202 -11.08 -6.09 -20.53
N LEU A 203 -10.93 -6.68 -19.35
CA LEU A 203 -11.21 -5.99 -18.08
C LEU A 203 -10.32 -4.76 -17.91
N LEU A 204 -9.04 -4.87 -18.22
CA LEU A 204 -8.09 -3.75 -18.15
C LEU A 204 -8.46 -2.64 -19.14
N ALA A 205 -8.89 -2.99 -20.35
CA ALA A 205 -9.32 -2.00 -21.34
C ALA A 205 -10.58 -1.24 -20.86
N ILE A 206 -11.54 -1.94 -20.27
CA ILE A 206 -12.73 -1.31 -19.67
C ILE A 206 -12.31 -0.40 -18.50
N PHE A 207 -11.43 -0.87 -17.61
CA PHE A 207 -10.89 -0.08 -16.50
C PHE A 207 -10.21 1.21 -16.98
N VAL A 208 -9.36 1.11 -17.99
CA VAL A 208 -8.70 2.28 -18.58
C VAL A 208 -9.70 3.23 -19.24
N ALA A 209 -10.68 2.71 -20.00
CA ALA A 209 -11.72 3.52 -20.63
C ALA A 209 -12.56 4.28 -19.60
N GLN A 210 -12.96 3.61 -18.51
CA GLN A 210 -13.67 4.26 -17.39
C GLN A 210 -12.80 5.32 -16.71
N SER A 211 -11.49 5.03 -16.51
CA SER A 211 -10.55 5.99 -15.93
C SER A 211 -10.32 7.23 -16.79
N MET A 212 -10.48 7.11 -18.10
CA MET A 212 -10.36 8.24 -19.06
C MET A 212 -11.66 9.02 -19.24
N SER A 213 -12.81 8.40 -19.03
CA SER A 213 -14.14 9.04 -19.18
C SER A 213 -14.61 9.76 -17.92
N THR A 214 -14.03 9.43 -16.78
CA THR A 214 -14.31 10.13 -15.52
C THR A 214 -13.50 11.42 -15.53
N ASP A 215 -14.19 12.57 -15.55
CA ASP A 215 -13.53 13.86 -15.41
C ASP A 215 -12.64 13.85 -14.16
N ILE A 216 -11.34 14.01 -14.35
CA ILE A 216 -10.33 14.02 -13.27
C ILE A 216 -10.50 15.28 -12.38
N THR A 217 -11.50 16.10 -12.65
CA THR A 217 -11.99 17.16 -11.76
C THR A 217 -12.67 16.65 -10.49
N ALA A 218 -12.90 15.34 -10.36
CA ALA A 218 -13.22 14.70 -9.09
C ALA A 218 -12.08 14.84 -8.06
N PRO A 219 -12.31 14.67 -6.74
CA PRO A 219 -11.50 15.12 -5.58
C PRO A 219 -9.98 14.98 -5.64
N ASN A 220 -9.45 14.16 -6.55
CA ASN A 220 -7.99 14.02 -6.75
C ASN A 220 -7.34 15.22 -7.47
N SER A 221 -8.07 15.96 -8.32
CA SER A 221 -7.53 17.19 -8.92
C SER A 221 -7.62 18.36 -7.96
N ALA A 222 -8.67 18.42 -7.14
CA ALA A 222 -8.70 19.35 -6.01
C ALA A 222 -7.57 19.07 -5.00
N PHE A 223 -7.13 17.81 -4.88
CA PHE A 223 -5.96 17.40 -4.12
C PHE A 223 -4.65 17.89 -4.76
N LEU A 224 -4.56 17.92 -6.08
CA LEU A 224 -3.41 18.43 -6.85
C LEU A 224 -3.50 19.95 -7.09
N GLU A 225 -4.70 20.50 -7.34
CA GLU A 225 -4.93 21.95 -7.52
C GLU A 225 -4.78 22.72 -6.21
N ALA A 226 -5.23 22.19 -5.10
CA ALA A 226 -4.90 22.75 -3.80
C ALA A 226 -3.39 22.70 -3.51
N ALA A 227 -2.60 21.91 -4.25
CA ALA A 227 -1.13 21.93 -4.20
C ALA A 227 -0.49 23.04 -5.06
N SER A 228 -1.25 23.63 -5.96
CA SER A 228 -0.76 24.60 -6.98
C SER A 228 -1.29 26.02 -6.85
N VAL A 229 -1.97 26.39 -5.75
CA VAL A 229 -2.36 27.78 -5.53
C VAL A 229 -1.11 28.61 -5.19
N PRO A 230 -0.77 29.66 -5.95
CA PRO A 230 0.38 30.50 -5.67
C PRO A 230 0.17 31.21 -4.32
N THR A 231 1.07 31.01 -3.39
CA THR A 231 1.13 31.77 -2.16
C THR A 231 1.82 33.11 -2.44
N GLU A 232 1.04 34.11 -2.77
CA GLU A 232 1.48 35.48 -2.64
C GLU A 232 1.06 35.99 -1.26
N VAL A 233 1.86 35.73 -0.25
CA VAL A 233 1.84 36.48 1.03
C VAL A 233 3.28 36.57 1.54
N ASP A 234 3.71 37.82 1.69
CA ASP A 234 4.97 38.24 2.31
C ASP A 234 5.20 37.59 3.68
N ASN A 235 6.15 36.67 3.73
CA ASN A 235 6.87 36.32 4.95
C ASN A 235 8.33 35.98 4.60
N PRO A 236 9.32 36.38 5.43
CA PRO A 236 10.73 36.24 5.10
C PRO A 236 11.14 34.76 4.99
N PRO A 237 12.08 34.46 4.08
CA PRO A 237 12.31 33.11 3.62
C PRO A 237 13.05 32.28 4.66
N LEU A 238 12.41 31.21 5.13
CA LEU A 238 13.16 30.02 5.50
C LEU A 238 13.79 29.49 4.20
N ARG A 239 15.11 29.37 4.18
CA ARG A 239 15.88 28.92 3.03
C ARG A 239 15.33 27.60 2.49
N ALA A 240 14.39 27.72 1.57
CA ALA A 240 14.08 26.68 0.61
C ALA A 240 15.25 26.60 -0.35
N ILE A 241 15.70 25.42 -0.66
CA ILE A 241 16.54 25.18 -1.83
C ILE A 241 15.70 25.65 -3.01
N ASP A 242 16.13 26.76 -3.62
CA ASP A 242 15.53 27.31 -4.82
C ASP A 242 15.41 26.23 -5.88
N ILE A 243 14.18 25.81 -6.14
CA ILE A 243 13.79 25.27 -7.43
C ILE A 243 12.99 26.40 -8.07
N GLU A 244 13.73 27.37 -8.64
CA GLU A 244 13.17 28.37 -9.53
C GLU A 244 12.39 27.69 -10.67
N GLY A 245 11.18 28.15 -10.92
CA GLY A 245 10.48 27.95 -12.18
C GLY A 245 9.57 26.72 -12.24
N VAL A 246 8.73 26.47 -11.24
CA VAL A 246 7.55 25.64 -11.46
C VAL A 246 6.32 26.55 -11.57
N GLU A 247 6.16 27.19 -12.72
CA GLU A 247 4.83 27.50 -13.23
C GLU A 247 3.99 26.22 -13.15
N ALA A 248 2.71 26.37 -12.83
CA ALA A 248 1.73 25.27 -12.90
C ALA A 248 1.66 24.78 -14.36
N VAL A 249 2.63 23.96 -14.71
CA VAL A 249 2.65 23.26 -15.99
C VAL A 249 1.71 22.10 -15.81
N GLU A 250 0.63 22.08 -16.58
CA GLU A 250 0.05 20.81 -17.05
C GLU A 250 1.22 19.96 -17.50
N VAL A 251 1.71 19.10 -16.61
CA VAL A 251 2.84 18.22 -16.92
C VAL A 251 2.30 17.21 -17.92
N PRO A 252 2.62 17.36 -19.22
CA PRO A 252 2.28 16.31 -20.17
C PRO A 252 2.92 15.05 -19.61
N LEU A 253 2.16 13.98 -19.49
CA LEU A 253 2.56 12.68 -18.92
C LEU A 253 3.91 12.13 -19.46
N LYS A 254 4.48 12.78 -20.46
CA LYS A 254 5.68 12.34 -21.18
C LYS A 254 6.99 13.01 -20.75
N THR A 255 7.01 14.15 -20.10
CA THR A 255 8.27 14.92 -19.93
C THR A 255 8.90 14.81 -18.54
N ALA A 256 8.15 14.69 -17.48
CA ALA A 256 8.70 14.68 -16.11
C ALA A 256 9.54 13.45 -15.75
N ALA A 257 9.45 12.36 -16.51
CA ALA A 257 10.09 11.08 -16.15
C ALA A 257 11.54 10.94 -16.64
N TRP A 258 11.97 11.69 -17.64
CA TRP A 258 13.21 11.40 -18.39
C TRP A 258 14.36 12.38 -18.14
N GLU A 259 14.12 13.50 -17.49
CA GLU A 259 15.12 14.58 -17.35
C GLU A 259 16.08 14.43 -16.16
N HIS A 260 15.84 13.49 -15.25
CA HIS A 260 16.77 13.28 -14.14
C HIS A 260 17.92 12.36 -14.53
N HIS A 261 19.14 12.84 -14.35
CA HIS A 261 20.36 12.08 -14.61
C HIS A 261 20.35 10.71 -13.89
N VAL A 262 20.75 9.66 -14.61
CA VAL A 262 20.82 8.26 -14.13
C VAL A 262 21.47 8.11 -12.74
N PRO A 263 22.56 8.84 -12.38
CA PRO A 263 23.13 8.77 -11.04
C PRO A 263 22.18 9.21 -9.91
N ILE A 264 21.40 10.28 -10.13
CA ILE A 264 20.42 10.76 -9.14
C ILE A 264 19.31 9.76 -8.96
N ARG A 265 18.84 9.14 -10.06
CA ARG A 265 17.85 8.06 -10.00
C ARG A 265 18.38 6.84 -9.28
N LEU A 266 19.62 6.42 -9.54
CA LEU A 266 20.25 5.31 -8.84
C LEU A 266 20.39 5.60 -7.34
N TRP A 267 20.77 6.81 -6.96
CA TRP A 267 20.83 7.24 -5.56
C TRP A 267 19.46 7.26 -4.89
N MET A 268 18.46 7.88 -5.53
CA MET A 268 17.09 7.89 -5.03
C MET A 268 16.50 6.47 -4.94
N THR A 269 16.85 5.61 -5.89
CA THR A 269 16.47 4.20 -5.88
C THR A 269 17.12 3.45 -4.73
N TRP A 270 18.42 3.65 -4.50
CA TRP A 270 19.13 3.07 -3.35
C TRP A 270 18.49 3.52 -2.05
N LYS A 271 18.25 4.82 -1.88
CA LYS A 271 17.55 5.39 -0.72
C LYS A 271 16.14 4.81 -0.54
N LYS A 272 15.43 4.53 -1.62
CA LYS A 272 14.11 3.91 -1.60
C LYS A 272 14.14 2.40 -1.38
N MET A 273 15.12 1.70 -1.93
CA MET A 273 15.35 0.28 -1.63
C MET A 273 15.70 0.06 -0.16
N SER A 274 16.48 0.95 0.43
CA SER A 274 16.78 0.89 1.86
C SER A 274 15.51 0.98 2.72
N ARG A 275 14.51 1.75 2.28
CA ARG A 275 13.20 1.88 2.94
C ARG A 275 12.33 0.61 2.85
N LEU A 276 12.65 -0.34 1.97
CA LEU A 276 11.92 -1.60 1.91
C LEU A 276 12.16 -2.48 3.13
N TRP A 277 13.26 -2.29 3.82
CA TRP A 277 13.62 -3.21 4.87
C TRP A 277 13.09 -2.80 6.24
N VAL A 278 13.54 -1.70 6.79
CA VAL A 278 13.05 -1.18 8.08
C VAL A 278 13.33 0.32 8.11
N GLN A 279 12.33 1.13 8.41
CA GLN A 279 12.50 2.59 8.48
C GLN A 279 12.98 3.08 9.85
N TYR A 280 13.79 2.30 10.55
CA TYR A 280 14.28 2.63 11.88
C TYR A 280 15.79 2.95 11.84
N GLY A 281 16.14 4.22 11.80
CA GLY A 281 17.52 4.66 11.83
C GLY A 281 18.24 4.63 10.47
N ASP A 282 19.54 4.37 10.46
CA ASP A 282 20.38 4.36 9.25
C ASP A 282 20.09 3.15 8.35
N HIS A 283 19.10 3.29 7.50
CA HIS A 283 18.64 2.24 6.58
C HIS A 283 19.68 1.86 5.53
N ALA A 284 20.49 2.82 5.10
CA ALA A 284 21.53 2.58 4.10
C ALA A 284 22.60 1.63 4.65
N GLY A 285 22.96 1.78 5.92
CA GLY A 285 23.88 0.89 6.61
C GLY A 285 23.36 -0.53 6.72
N TRP A 286 22.12 -0.70 7.13
CA TRP A 286 21.47 -2.02 7.23
C TRP A 286 21.35 -2.73 5.88
N LEU A 287 20.94 -2.00 4.83
CA LEU A 287 20.90 -2.56 3.48
C LEU A 287 22.30 -2.90 2.98
N GLY A 288 23.31 -2.07 3.28
CA GLY A 288 24.70 -2.35 2.98
C GLY A 288 25.17 -3.64 3.64
N LEU A 289 24.91 -3.80 4.94
CA LEU A 289 25.22 -5.02 5.67
C LEU A 289 24.52 -6.25 5.07
N PHE A 290 23.24 -6.12 4.72
CA PHE A 290 22.49 -7.18 4.06
C PHE A 290 23.08 -7.55 2.69
N CYS A 291 23.45 -6.57 1.87
CA CYS A 291 24.12 -6.80 0.59
C CYS A 291 25.49 -7.47 0.77
N ILE A 292 26.26 -7.09 1.79
CA ILE A 292 27.55 -7.73 2.13
C ILE A 292 27.33 -9.18 2.54
N LEU A 293 26.32 -9.46 3.39
CA LEU A 293 25.98 -10.83 3.80
C LEU A 293 25.53 -11.68 2.60
N LEU A 294 24.68 -11.13 1.73
CA LEU A 294 24.27 -11.80 0.48
C LEU A 294 25.45 -12.02 -0.46
N GLY A 295 26.32 -11.01 -0.63
CA GLY A 295 27.54 -11.12 -1.43
C GLY A 295 28.48 -12.19 -0.87
N GLY A 296 28.67 -12.26 0.44
CA GLY A 296 29.43 -13.29 1.12
C GLY A 296 28.85 -14.70 0.91
N LEU A 297 27.53 -14.84 1.04
CA LEU A 297 26.84 -16.09 0.75
C LEU A 297 26.96 -16.48 -0.73
N TYR A 298 26.84 -15.51 -1.64
CA TYR A 298 27.05 -15.70 -3.06
C TYR A 298 28.46 -16.22 -3.36
N VAL A 299 29.49 -15.54 -2.89
CA VAL A 299 30.90 -15.91 -3.12
C VAL A 299 31.20 -17.29 -2.54
N LYS A 300 30.75 -17.55 -1.30
CA LYS A 300 30.99 -18.84 -0.62
C LYS A 300 30.21 -20.00 -1.27
N ASN A 301 28.97 -19.79 -1.70
CA ASN A 301 28.05 -20.87 -2.06
C ASN A 301 27.67 -20.88 -3.55
N ARG A 302 28.19 -19.96 -4.37
CA ARG A 302 27.86 -19.83 -5.81
C ARG A 302 26.36 -19.85 -6.08
N VAL A 303 25.62 -18.96 -5.40
CA VAL A 303 24.17 -18.86 -5.51
C VAL A 303 23.80 -18.19 -6.81
N TRP A 304 23.15 -18.90 -7.73
CA TRP A 304 22.71 -18.38 -9.02
C TRP A 304 21.27 -18.81 -9.35
N PRO A 305 20.55 -18.06 -10.20
CA PRO A 305 19.33 -18.59 -10.79
C PRO A 305 19.65 -19.84 -11.61
N THR A 306 18.79 -20.84 -11.52
CA THR A 306 19.00 -22.16 -12.13
C THR A 306 19.06 -22.12 -13.66
N THR A 307 18.40 -21.14 -14.30
CA THR A 307 18.36 -20.97 -15.75
C THR A 307 18.36 -19.49 -16.14
N ARG A 308 18.85 -19.19 -17.35
CA ARG A 308 18.82 -17.83 -17.91
C ARG A 308 17.39 -17.29 -18.04
N SER A 309 16.42 -18.16 -18.35
CA SER A 309 15.01 -17.79 -18.49
C SER A 309 14.39 -17.29 -17.18
N LEU A 310 14.93 -17.63 -16.02
CA LEU A 310 14.50 -17.10 -14.72
C LEU A 310 15.20 -15.78 -14.35
N LEU A 311 16.38 -15.50 -14.92
CA LEU A 311 17.06 -14.24 -14.69
C LEU A 311 16.33 -13.05 -15.33
N VAL A 312 15.69 -13.27 -16.49
CA VAL A 312 15.06 -12.19 -17.26
C VAL A 312 13.82 -11.62 -16.56
N PRO A 313 12.86 -12.42 -16.03
CA PRO A 313 11.78 -11.86 -15.21
C PRO A 313 12.29 -10.99 -14.05
N PHE A 314 13.30 -11.45 -13.32
CA PHE A 314 13.93 -10.66 -12.26
C PHE A 314 14.50 -9.34 -12.80
N ALA A 315 15.27 -9.39 -13.90
CA ALA A 315 15.87 -8.21 -14.50
C ALA A 315 14.81 -7.21 -15.00
N VAL A 316 13.70 -7.70 -15.58
CA VAL A 316 12.60 -6.84 -16.03
C VAL A 316 11.88 -6.19 -14.85
N LEU A 317 11.59 -6.95 -13.77
CA LEU A 317 11.00 -6.37 -12.54
C LEU A 317 11.90 -5.29 -11.93
N MET A 318 13.21 -5.54 -11.88
CA MET A 318 14.19 -4.56 -11.42
C MET A 318 14.25 -3.33 -12.34
N ALA A 319 14.21 -3.52 -13.66
CA ALA A 319 14.17 -2.42 -14.62
C ALA A 319 12.91 -1.56 -14.43
N LEU A 320 11.74 -2.18 -14.25
CA LEU A 320 10.49 -1.47 -13.95
C LEU A 320 10.60 -0.69 -12.64
N ALA A 321 11.18 -1.29 -11.60
CA ALA A 321 11.42 -0.60 -10.33
C ALA A 321 12.34 0.62 -10.48
N LEU A 322 13.31 0.57 -11.38
CA LEU A 322 14.29 1.64 -11.60
C LEU A 322 13.77 2.75 -12.52
N TYR A 323 12.98 2.40 -13.54
CA TYR A 323 12.64 3.33 -14.63
C TYR A 323 11.21 3.85 -14.60
N LEU A 324 10.27 3.21 -13.89
CA LEU A 324 8.90 3.73 -13.81
C LEU A 324 8.85 5.04 -13.01
N PRO A 325 7.95 5.95 -13.37
CA PRO A 325 7.74 7.19 -12.62
C PRO A 325 7.16 6.92 -11.23
N PRO A 326 7.33 7.84 -10.28
CA PRO A 326 6.74 7.71 -8.94
C PRO A 326 5.22 7.65 -8.96
N VAL A 327 4.59 8.37 -9.89
CA VAL A 327 3.14 8.42 -10.09
C VAL A 327 2.80 7.96 -11.49
N LEU A 328 1.83 7.05 -11.61
CA LEU A 328 1.33 6.56 -12.89
C LEU A 328 -0.18 6.30 -12.78
N TRP A 329 -0.98 6.97 -13.64
CA TRP A 329 -2.45 6.87 -13.64
C TRP A 329 -3.06 7.13 -12.26
N GLY A 330 -2.62 8.18 -11.56
CA GLY A 330 -3.10 8.51 -10.22
C GLY A 330 -2.62 7.59 -9.09
N ALA A 331 -1.91 6.51 -9.40
CA ALA A 331 -1.32 5.67 -8.38
C ALA A 331 0.07 6.17 -7.97
N HIS A 332 0.25 6.40 -6.68
CA HIS A 332 1.52 6.82 -6.09
C HIS A 332 2.47 5.63 -5.84
N HIS A 333 3.77 5.92 -5.75
CA HIS A 333 4.80 4.95 -5.38
C HIS A 333 4.95 3.76 -6.34
N VAL A 334 4.62 3.93 -7.62
CA VAL A 334 4.60 2.85 -8.61
C VAL A 334 5.95 2.17 -8.75
N HIS A 335 7.02 2.95 -8.87
CA HIS A 335 8.35 2.44 -9.16
C HIS A 335 8.88 1.48 -8.08
N TRP A 336 8.76 1.80 -6.79
CA TRP A 336 9.30 0.94 -5.75
C TRP A 336 8.42 -0.28 -5.44
N ARG A 337 7.15 -0.30 -5.88
CA ARG A 337 6.30 -1.49 -5.74
C ARG A 337 6.91 -2.71 -6.44
N PHE A 338 7.68 -2.54 -7.51
CA PHE A 338 8.29 -3.65 -8.25
C PHE A 338 9.53 -4.26 -7.56
N PHE A 339 10.13 -3.61 -6.55
CA PHE A 339 11.21 -4.23 -5.77
C PHE A 339 10.73 -5.42 -4.95
N ILE A 340 9.52 -5.35 -4.38
CA ILE A 340 8.97 -6.42 -3.55
C ILE A 340 8.80 -7.71 -4.35
N PRO A 341 8.10 -7.73 -5.49
CA PRO A 341 8.01 -8.93 -6.33
C PRO A 341 9.36 -9.38 -6.89
N ALA A 342 10.29 -8.46 -7.20
CA ALA A 342 11.64 -8.83 -7.60
C ALA A 342 12.37 -9.57 -6.47
N ALA A 343 12.28 -9.11 -5.23
CA ALA A 343 12.85 -9.78 -4.06
C ALA A 343 12.19 -11.15 -3.80
N MET A 344 10.85 -11.23 -3.86
CA MET A 344 10.14 -12.51 -3.75
C MET A 344 10.57 -13.50 -4.83
N PHE A 345 10.63 -13.03 -6.07
CA PHE A 345 11.02 -13.83 -7.21
C PHE A 345 12.47 -14.32 -7.06
N ALA A 346 13.39 -13.44 -6.71
CA ALA A 346 14.78 -13.79 -6.45
C ALA A 346 14.92 -14.84 -5.34
N ALA A 347 14.25 -14.62 -4.20
CA ALA A 347 14.26 -15.55 -3.08
C ALA A 347 13.79 -16.97 -3.49
N GLY A 348 12.75 -17.05 -4.36
CA GLY A 348 12.23 -18.33 -4.85
C GLY A 348 13.06 -19.00 -5.94
N THR A 349 13.75 -18.20 -6.78
CA THR A 349 14.43 -18.71 -7.98
C THR A 349 15.91 -18.97 -7.81
N PHE A 350 16.57 -18.30 -6.87
CA PHE A 350 17.99 -18.49 -6.64
C PHE A 350 18.25 -19.84 -5.96
N ALA A 351 19.11 -20.63 -6.60
CA ALA A 351 19.53 -21.92 -6.09
C ALA A 351 20.76 -21.75 -5.19
N MET A 352 20.73 -22.41 -4.08
CA MET A 352 21.91 -22.64 -3.26
C MET A 352 22.36 -24.08 -3.51
N PRO A 353 23.64 -24.31 -3.90
CA PRO A 353 24.19 -25.68 -3.96
C PRO A 353 23.87 -26.42 -2.65
N ARG A 354 23.90 -27.76 -2.68
CA ARG A 354 23.72 -28.54 -1.46
C ARG A 354 24.82 -28.15 -0.46
N SER A 355 24.50 -27.16 0.38
CA SER A 355 25.35 -26.77 1.51
C SER A 355 25.20 -27.78 2.63
N ASP A 356 26.21 -27.88 3.46
CA ASP A 356 26.16 -28.68 4.68
C ASP A 356 25.06 -28.18 5.63
N LEU A 357 24.65 -29.03 6.57
CA LEU A 357 23.64 -28.69 7.56
C LEU A 357 24.02 -27.47 8.42
N VAL A 358 25.30 -27.29 8.69
CA VAL A 358 25.81 -26.17 9.49
C VAL A 358 25.56 -24.85 8.76
N THR A 359 25.87 -24.76 7.46
CA THR A 359 25.62 -23.57 6.67
C THR A 359 24.12 -23.25 6.57
N GLN A 360 23.26 -24.26 6.33
CA GLN A 360 21.80 -24.06 6.28
C GLN A 360 21.26 -23.59 7.63
N SER A 361 21.68 -24.22 8.72
CA SER A 361 21.26 -23.84 10.07
C SER A 361 21.70 -22.43 10.44
N SER A 362 22.91 -22.02 10.04
CA SER A 362 23.43 -20.66 10.27
C SER A 362 22.60 -19.60 9.52
N ILE A 363 22.22 -19.88 8.26
CA ILE A 363 21.35 -18.99 7.48
C ILE A 363 19.98 -18.89 8.13
N LEU A 364 19.37 -20.01 8.53
CA LEU A 364 18.08 -20.03 9.21
C LEU A 364 18.11 -19.31 10.55
N ALA A 365 19.17 -19.47 11.32
CA ALA A 365 19.37 -18.75 12.57
C ALA A 365 19.47 -17.24 12.33
N GLY A 366 20.24 -16.82 11.32
CA GLY A 366 20.34 -15.42 10.91
C GLY A 366 19.01 -14.83 10.48
N ILE A 367 18.24 -15.53 9.63
CA ILE A 367 16.89 -15.10 9.20
C ILE A 367 15.97 -15.00 10.42
N SER A 368 15.99 -15.98 11.32
CA SER A 368 15.16 -15.97 12.53
C SER A 368 15.51 -14.82 13.47
N GLY A 369 16.80 -14.55 13.67
CA GLY A 369 17.29 -13.43 14.48
C GLY A 369 16.87 -12.07 13.90
N LEU A 370 17.02 -11.88 12.57
CA LEU A 370 16.60 -10.67 11.88
C LEU A 370 15.06 -10.50 11.91
N SER A 371 14.32 -11.59 11.75
CA SER A 371 12.85 -11.56 11.84
C SER A 371 12.37 -11.21 13.25
N LEU A 372 13.05 -11.71 14.28
CA LEU A 372 12.76 -11.37 15.67
C LEU A 372 13.06 -9.89 15.94
N LEU A 373 14.21 -9.39 15.51
CA LEU A 373 14.58 -7.98 15.62
C LEU A 373 13.53 -7.09 14.92
N GLN A 374 13.19 -7.40 13.67
CA GLN A 374 12.19 -6.68 12.91
C GLN A 374 10.82 -6.68 13.63
N SER A 375 10.38 -7.84 14.13
CA SER A 375 9.12 -7.94 14.89
C SER A 375 9.14 -7.06 16.14
N GLY A 376 10.26 -7.01 16.86
CA GLY A 376 10.43 -6.15 18.05
C GLY A 376 10.37 -4.66 17.68
N LEU A 377 11.02 -4.26 16.60
CA LEU A 377 11.01 -2.86 16.12
C LEU A 377 9.60 -2.45 15.66
N VAL A 378 8.92 -3.31 14.89
CA VAL A 378 7.54 -3.05 14.45
C VAL A 378 6.58 -3.00 15.62
N TYR A 379 6.71 -3.91 16.59
CA TYR A 379 5.92 -3.87 17.81
C TYR A 379 6.08 -2.55 18.57
N ALA A 380 7.33 -2.10 18.78
CA ALA A 380 7.60 -0.83 19.46
C ALA A 380 6.99 0.37 18.72
N HIS A 381 7.01 0.34 17.39
CA HIS A 381 6.38 1.37 16.57
C HIS A 381 4.86 1.31 16.67
N PHE A 382 4.27 0.13 16.48
CA PHE A 382 2.83 -0.07 16.56
C PHE A 382 2.28 0.32 17.94
N SER A 383 3.01 0.03 19.03
CA SER A 383 2.59 0.43 20.38
C SER A 383 2.48 1.96 20.53
N ARG A 384 3.38 2.73 19.89
CA ARG A 384 3.28 4.21 19.93
C ARG A 384 2.10 4.71 19.10
N ALA A 385 1.91 4.16 17.91
CA ALA A 385 0.79 4.54 17.04
C ALA A 385 -0.57 4.12 17.64
N ASP A 386 -0.64 2.94 18.27
CA ASP A 386 -1.84 2.45 18.94
C ASP A 386 -2.26 3.36 20.10
N ALA A 387 -1.30 3.91 20.85
CA ALA A 387 -1.63 4.88 21.90
C ALA A 387 -2.40 6.11 21.36
N HIS A 388 -2.06 6.57 20.17
CA HIS A 388 -2.82 7.64 19.50
C HIS A 388 -4.15 7.15 18.95
N GLN A 389 -4.22 5.92 18.43
CA GLN A 389 -5.50 5.33 17.99
C GLN A 389 -6.48 5.18 19.14
N GLN A 390 -6.03 4.73 20.32
CA GLN A 390 -6.89 4.62 21.51
C GLN A 390 -7.43 5.99 21.93
N LEU A 391 -6.59 7.04 21.92
CA LEU A 391 -7.05 8.38 22.21
C LEU A 391 -8.13 8.87 21.22
N VAL A 392 -7.94 8.61 19.92
CA VAL A 392 -8.95 8.93 18.90
C VAL A 392 -10.25 8.15 19.15
N ILE A 393 -10.16 6.86 19.48
CA ILE A 393 -11.34 6.06 19.81
C ILE A 393 -12.06 6.62 21.04
N GLU A 394 -11.32 6.97 22.10
CA GLU A 394 -11.89 7.60 23.32
C GLU A 394 -12.64 8.89 22.98
N LEU A 395 -12.05 9.76 22.15
CA LEU A 395 -12.70 11.00 21.70
C LEU A 395 -14.01 10.73 20.94
N PHE A 396 -14.04 9.68 20.11
CA PHE A 396 -15.27 9.29 19.43
C PHE A 396 -16.33 8.70 20.38
N GLN A 397 -15.93 8.11 21.51
CA GLN A 397 -16.92 7.62 22.50
C GLN A 397 -17.70 8.76 23.15
N ASP A 398 -17.10 9.94 23.24
CA ASP A 398 -17.69 11.12 23.90
C ASP A 398 -18.70 11.88 23.01
N ILE A 399 -18.81 11.55 21.74
CA ILE A 399 -19.72 12.21 20.79
C ILE A 399 -20.89 11.30 20.39
N PRO A 400 -22.03 11.89 19.96
CA PRO A 400 -23.18 11.13 19.48
C PRO A 400 -22.84 10.21 18.29
N GLU A 401 -23.56 9.12 18.18
CA GLU A 401 -23.50 8.24 17.02
C GLU A 401 -23.93 8.98 15.75
N GLY A 402 -23.29 8.69 14.61
CA GLY A 402 -23.58 9.34 13.33
C GLY A 402 -23.05 10.78 13.20
N SER A 403 -22.30 11.29 14.20
CA SER A 403 -21.71 12.64 14.11
C SER A 403 -20.82 12.81 12.87
N LYS A 404 -20.88 14.00 12.29
CA LYS A 404 -20.03 14.38 11.14
C LYS A 404 -18.76 15.05 11.66
N VAL A 405 -17.62 14.41 11.46
CA VAL A 405 -16.33 14.83 12.03
C VAL A 405 -15.37 15.21 10.93
N LEU A 406 -15.00 16.48 10.84
CA LEU A 406 -13.91 16.95 9.99
C LEU A 406 -12.57 16.62 10.63
N SER A 407 -11.73 15.86 9.96
CA SER A 407 -10.35 15.69 10.44
C SER A 407 -9.42 16.68 9.75
N ILE A 408 -8.53 17.27 10.53
CA ILE A 408 -7.44 18.12 10.05
C ILE A 408 -6.12 17.52 10.50
N ALA A 409 -5.30 17.14 9.54
CA ALA A 409 -3.93 16.69 9.75
C ALA A 409 -2.99 17.72 9.11
N PRO A 410 -2.52 18.73 9.84
CA PRO A 410 -1.74 19.84 9.31
C PRO A 410 -0.34 19.44 8.87
N SER A 411 0.21 18.44 9.50
CA SER A 411 1.50 17.88 9.13
C SER A 411 1.38 17.24 7.76
N GLY A 412 2.07 17.83 6.85
CA GLY A 412 2.28 17.55 5.46
C GLY A 412 1.98 16.17 4.88
N ASP A 413 2.39 15.97 3.68
CA ASP A 413 2.24 14.72 2.92
C ASP A 413 2.69 13.52 3.78
N PRO A 414 1.78 12.61 4.19
CA PRO A 414 2.15 11.40 4.93
C PRO A 414 3.18 10.56 4.17
N HIS A 415 3.33 10.79 2.87
CA HIS A 415 4.35 10.17 2.03
C HIS A 415 5.76 10.76 2.23
N GLN A 416 5.90 11.90 2.88
CA GLN A 416 7.19 12.51 3.23
C GLN A 416 7.74 12.02 4.58
N LEU A 417 6.91 11.42 5.42
CA LEU A 417 7.35 10.87 6.70
C LEU A 417 8.35 9.73 6.47
N GLU A 418 9.41 9.69 7.25
CA GLU A 418 10.38 8.59 7.22
C GLU A 418 9.70 7.27 7.56
N PHE A 419 8.67 7.33 8.39
CA PHE A 419 7.82 6.20 8.74
C PHE A 419 6.34 6.60 8.63
N PRO A 420 5.49 5.85 7.89
CA PRO A 420 4.08 6.16 7.79
C PRO A 420 3.39 5.94 9.15
N ILE A 421 3.02 7.03 9.80
CA ILE A 421 2.15 6.99 10.95
C ILE A 421 0.71 7.09 10.45
N PRO A 422 -0.23 6.27 10.96
CA PRO A 422 -1.58 6.17 10.42
C PRO A 422 -2.48 7.37 10.73
N PHE A 423 -1.91 8.54 11.09
CA PHE A 423 -2.67 9.73 11.46
C PHE A 423 -3.66 10.17 10.38
N THR A 424 -3.25 10.13 9.11
CA THR A 424 -4.08 10.59 7.99
C THR A 424 -5.43 9.88 7.92
N HIS A 425 -5.45 8.58 8.19
CA HIS A 425 -6.66 7.77 8.12
C HIS A 425 -7.20 7.33 9.49
N MET A 426 -6.57 7.75 10.57
CA MET A 426 -6.96 7.34 11.92
C MET A 426 -8.39 7.79 12.28
N VAL A 427 -8.83 8.93 11.75
CA VAL A 427 -10.22 9.43 11.91
C VAL A 427 -11.26 8.42 11.42
N THR A 428 -10.92 7.56 10.46
CA THR A 428 -11.86 6.56 9.93
C THR A 428 -12.24 5.48 10.94
N LEU A 429 -11.52 5.38 12.07
CA LEU A 429 -11.95 4.57 13.22
C LEU A 429 -13.30 5.04 13.77
N GLY A 430 -13.61 6.34 13.69
CA GLY A 430 -14.92 6.86 14.08
C GLY A 430 -16.08 6.32 13.23
N VAL A 431 -15.83 5.92 12.00
CA VAL A 431 -16.82 5.23 11.15
C VAL A 431 -17.17 3.88 11.76
N ILE A 432 -16.16 3.13 12.22
CA ILE A 432 -16.34 1.78 12.75
C ILE A 432 -16.94 1.83 14.17
N GLU A 433 -16.48 2.76 14.99
CA GLU A 433 -16.82 2.80 16.42
C GLU A 433 -18.12 3.59 16.70
N LYS A 434 -18.52 4.53 15.82
CA LYS A 434 -19.65 5.45 16.04
C LYS A 434 -20.49 5.77 14.80
N ASN A 435 -20.38 5.00 13.73
CA ASN A 435 -21.09 5.24 12.46
C ASN A 435 -20.93 6.69 11.93
N SER A 436 -19.81 7.35 12.27
CA SER A 436 -19.58 8.76 11.97
C SER A 436 -19.34 8.99 10.48
N PHE A 437 -19.81 10.13 9.96
CA PHE A 437 -19.34 10.62 8.66
C PHE A 437 -17.97 11.28 8.85
N VAL A 438 -16.99 10.82 8.06
CA VAL A 438 -15.66 11.43 8.03
C VAL A 438 -15.23 11.66 6.59
N PRO A 439 -14.44 12.72 6.31
CA PRO A 439 -13.83 12.92 5.00
C PRO A 439 -12.68 11.92 4.80
N SER A 440 -12.07 11.94 3.62
CA SER A 440 -10.87 11.13 3.30
C SER A 440 -11.10 9.61 3.25
N MET A 441 -12.35 9.17 3.14
CA MET A 441 -12.64 7.77 2.89
C MET A 441 -12.12 7.34 1.51
N PHE A 442 -11.70 6.09 1.40
CA PHE A 442 -11.45 5.47 0.09
C PHE A 442 -12.76 5.22 -0.66
N ALA A 443 -13.36 6.30 -1.12
CA ALA A 443 -14.63 6.35 -1.83
C ALA A 443 -14.49 7.04 -3.20
N TYR A 444 -13.46 6.65 -3.96
CA TYR A 444 -13.11 7.24 -5.26
C TYR A 444 -13.64 6.38 -6.41
N SER A 445 -14.35 7.01 -7.32
CA SER A 445 -15.16 6.39 -8.38
C SER A 445 -14.43 5.40 -9.30
N ILE A 446 -13.11 5.46 -9.43
CA ILE A 446 -12.35 4.63 -10.37
C ILE A 446 -11.64 3.46 -9.67
N GLN A 447 -11.25 3.64 -8.41
CA GLN A 447 -10.39 2.69 -7.72
C GLN A 447 -11.11 1.86 -6.67
N GLN A 448 -12.27 2.34 -6.21
CA GLN A 448 -13.00 1.78 -5.08
C GLN A 448 -14.49 1.66 -5.40
N PRO A 449 -15.19 0.64 -4.86
CA PRO A 449 -16.61 0.46 -5.10
C PRO A 449 -17.50 1.44 -4.31
N LEU A 450 -17.03 1.96 -3.17
CA LEU A 450 -17.73 2.96 -2.38
C LEU A 450 -17.58 4.34 -3.00
N ARG A 451 -18.65 5.13 -2.99
CA ARG A 451 -18.69 6.51 -3.49
C ARG A 451 -19.43 7.40 -2.52
N TYR A 452 -19.02 8.67 -2.47
CA TYR A 452 -19.87 9.70 -1.86
C TYR A 452 -21.00 10.07 -2.82
N ARG A 453 -22.20 10.26 -2.27
CA ARG A 453 -23.34 10.83 -3.00
C ARG A 453 -23.18 12.33 -3.14
N SER A 454 -23.61 12.90 -4.28
CA SER A 454 -23.73 14.35 -4.43
C SER A 454 -24.88 14.88 -3.55
N PRO A 455 -24.73 16.03 -2.88
CA PRO A 455 -23.59 16.97 -2.92
C PRO A 455 -22.48 16.67 -1.90
N TYR A 456 -22.51 15.56 -1.19
CA TYR A 456 -21.60 15.26 -0.07
C TYR A 456 -20.17 14.93 -0.50
N ASP A 457 -19.96 14.60 -1.78
CA ASP A 457 -18.64 14.49 -2.41
C ASP A 457 -17.82 15.77 -2.24
N THR A 458 -18.45 16.94 -2.18
CA THR A 458 -17.79 18.23 -1.94
C THR A 458 -17.24 18.38 -0.51
N PHE A 459 -17.70 17.58 0.44
CA PHE A 459 -17.22 17.51 1.81
C PHE A 459 -16.20 16.38 2.03
N ALA A 460 -15.99 15.54 1.04
CA ALA A 460 -15.06 14.42 1.12
C ALA A 460 -13.59 14.86 1.10
N THR A 461 -13.30 16.06 0.63
CA THR A 461 -11.95 16.61 0.55
C THR A 461 -11.59 17.34 1.83
N VAL A 462 -10.58 16.85 2.52
CA VAL A 462 -9.96 17.55 3.64
C VAL A 462 -8.97 18.57 3.09
N PRO A 463 -8.95 19.80 3.60
CA PRO A 463 -7.83 20.69 3.39
C PRO A 463 -6.60 20.11 4.09
N PHE A 464 -5.85 19.26 3.38
CA PHE A 464 -4.62 18.65 3.87
C PHE A 464 -3.47 19.67 3.96
N LYS A 465 -3.64 20.92 4.42
CA LYS A 465 -2.50 21.81 4.27
C LYS A 465 -2.32 22.86 5.30
N LYS A 466 -1.05 23.19 5.38
CA LYS A 466 -0.40 24.35 5.97
C LYS A 466 -1.15 25.71 5.80
N ASN A 467 -2.12 25.78 4.90
CA ASN A 467 -2.91 26.99 4.66
C ASN A 467 -4.40 26.77 4.97
N LEU A 468 -4.73 26.76 6.24
CA LEU A 468 -6.12 26.74 6.73
C LEU A 468 -6.86 28.08 6.45
N ASN A 469 -6.15 29.11 5.96
CA ASN A 469 -6.75 30.38 5.56
C ASN A 469 -7.64 30.27 4.32
N GLY A 470 -7.52 29.19 3.52
CA GLY A 470 -8.36 28.90 2.36
C GLY A 470 -9.61 28.05 2.68
N VAL A 471 -9.82 27.68 3.93
CA VAL A 471 -10.98 26.86 4.33
C VAL A 471 -12.21 27.75 4.47
N ASP A 472 -13.29 27.40 3.79
CA ASP A 472 -14.60 28.01 4.00
C ASP A 472 -15.22 27.49 5.32
N TRP A 473 -14.90 28.19 6.39
CA TRP A 473 -15.38 27.83 7.73
C TRP A 473 -16.90 27.93 7.89
N HIS A 474 -17.59 28.77 7.09
CA HIS A 474 -19.06 28.79 7.07
C HIS A 474 -19.62 27.50 6.49
N LYS A 475 -19.02 27.01 5.41
CA LYS A 475 -19.41 25.73 4.82
C LYS A 475 -19.09 24.58 5.79
N VAL A 476 -17.97 24.61 6.47
CA VAL A 476 -17.59 23.62 7.48
C VAL A 476 -18.60 23.62 8.63
N ALA A 477 -18.89 24.80 9.21
CA ALA A 477 -19.85 24.93 10.32
C ALA A 477 -21.29 24.57 9.92
N GLY A 478 -21.65 24.74 8.64
CA GLY A 478 -22.97 24.36 8.15
C GLY A 478 -23.15 22.84 7.91
N PHE A 479 -22.10 22.05 7.99
CA PHE A 479 -22.18 20.63 7.71
C PHE A 479 -21.60 19.72 8.82
N TYR A 480 -20.41 20.03 9.35
CA TYR A 480 -19.75 19.19 10.35
C TYR A 480 -20.19 19.55 11.77
N ASP A 481 -20.29 18.54 12.62
CA ASP A 481 -20.64 18.69 14.02
C ASP A 481 -19.38 18.89 14.89
N TYR A 482 -18.25 18.26 14.47
CA TYR A 482 -16.99 18.27 15.21
C TYR A 482 -15.78 18.45 14.27
N ILE A 483 -14.68 18.98 14.84
CA ILE A 483 -13.36 19.01 14.20
C ILE A 483 -12.39 18.20 15.06
N LEU A 484 -11.74 17.22 14.45
CA LEU A 484 -10.66 16.44 15.03
C LEU A 484 -9.32 16.90 14.44
N ILE A 485 -8.41 17.36 15.28
CA ILE A 485 -7.06 17.74 14.90
C ILE A 485 -6.09 16.60 15.21
N LEU A 486 -5.29 16.23 14.23
CA LEU A 486 -4.27 15.18 14.30
C LEU A 486 -2.92 15.81 13.91
N ASP A 487 -2.28 16.55 14.83
CA ASP A 487 -1.00 17.22 14.58
C ASP A 487 0.18 16.38 15.08
N HIS A 488 0.75 15.60 14.18
CA HIS A 488 1.87 14.73 14.53
C HIS A 488 3.17 15.51 14.81
N ASP A 489 3.46 16.53 14.01
CA ASP A 489 4.77 17.16 13.99
C ASP A 489 4.84 18.47 14.78
N GLY A 490 3.71 18.88 15.39
CA GLY A 490 3.59 20.17 16.07
C GLY A 490 3.69 21.36 15.10
N GLU A 491 3.40 21.15 13.82
CA GLU A 491 3.50 22.17 12.76
C GLU A 491 2.47 23.30 12.91
N ILE A 492 1.43 23.10 13.73
CA ILE A 492 0.38 24.11 13.97
C ILE A 492 0.91 25.31 14.79
N GLY A 493 2.14 25.24 15.29
CA GLY A 493 2.72 26.34 16.07
C GLY A 493 2.04 26.52 17.44
N GLY A 494 2.01 25.48 18.23
CA GLY A 494 1.38 25.37 19.54
C GLY A 494 0.74 24.00 19.72
N SER A 495 0.00 23.79 20.82
CA SER A 495 -0.76 22.55 20.95
C SER A 495 -1.98 22.54 20.01
N ALA A 496 -2.47 21.36 19.64
CA ALA A 496 -3.71 21.22 18.89
C ALA A 496 -4.88 21.97 19.56
N SER A 497 -4.93 21.95 20.89
CA SER A 497 -5.92 22.73 21.69
C SER A 497 -5.74 24.23 21.55
N ASP A 498 -4.50 24.75 21.48
CA ASP A 498 -4.26 26.20 21.29
C ASP A 498 -4.65 26.66 19.90
N TRP A 499 -4.50 25.78 18.90
CA TRP A 499 -4.93 26.06 17.54
C TRP A 499 -6.46 26.15 17.43
N LEU A 500 -7.20 25.22 18.05
CA LEU A 500 -8.66 25.25 18.08
C LEU A 500 -9.20 26.58 18.68
N ARG A 501 -8.48 27.18 19.63
CA ARG A 501 -8.84 28.48 20.19
C ARG A 501 -8.63 29.67 19.23
N ARG A 502 -7.82 29.52 18.21
CA ARG A 502 -7.51 30.58 17.22
C ARG A 502 -8.40 30.53 15.99
N VAL A 503 -9.03 29.39 15.72
CA VAL A 503 -9.97 29.25 14.61
C VAL A 503 -11.34 29.82 15.06
N PRO A 504 -12.11 30.47 14.18
CA PRO A 504 -13.44 30.98 14.52
C PRO A 504 -14.47 29.85 14.65
N ILE A 505 -14.18 28.90 15.54
CA ILE A 505 -15.06 27.80 15.92
C ILE A 505 -15.58 28.12 17.32
N PRO A 506 -16.90 28.07 17.55
CA PRO A 506 -17.51 28.65 18.75
C PRO A 506 -17.18 27.97 20.08
N ASN A 507 -16.72 26.73 20.14
CA ASN A 507 -16.63 26.00 21.40
C ASN A 507 -15.24 25.47 21.76
N ALA A 508 -15.02 25.31 23.06
CA ALA A 508 -13.81 24.73 23.63
C ALA A 508 -13.66 23.22 23.25
N PRO A 509 -12.43 22.67 23.26
CA PRO A 509 -12.21 21.26 23.05
C PRO A 509 -13.04 20.40 24.02
N THR A 510 -13.64 19.34 23.51
CA THR A 510 -14.33 18.30 24.27
C THR A 510 -13.46 17.06 24.39
N GLY A 511 -13.59 16.33 25.50
CA GLY A 511 -12.87 15.09 25.73
C GLY A 511 -11.37 15.22 26.01
N PRO A 512 -10.64 14.09 26.11
CA PRO A 512 -9.22 14.08 26.40
C PRO A 512 -8.43 14.68 25.23
N THR A 513 -7.47 15.54 25.53
CA THR A 513 -6.60 16.18 24.54
C THR A 513 -5.15 16.06 24.95
N ASN A 514 -4.26 16.09 23.96
CA ASN A 514 -2.82 16.22 24.18
C ASN A 514 -2.23 17.27 23.22
N SER A 515 -0.91 17.42 23.19
CA SER A 515 -0.25 18.36 22.27
C SER A 515 -0.46 18.04 20.78
N HIS A 516 -0.86 16.83 20.45
CA HIS A 516 -0.96 16.32 19.08
C HIS A 516 -2.38 16.06 18.61
N ILE A 517 -3.32 15.81 19.54
CA ILE A 517 -4.70 15.42 19.21
C ILE A 517 -5.68 16.22 20.04
N ALA A 518 -6.66 16.83 19.40
CA ALA A 518 -7.75 17.55 20.05
C ALA A 518 -9.04 17.45 19.22
N LEU A 519 -10.17 17.42 19.91
CA LEU A 519 -11.52 17.45 19.35
C LEU A 519 -12.24 18.70 19.82
N ALA A 520 -12.99 19.35 18.94
CA ALA A 520 -13.87 20.48 19.27
C ALA A 520 -15.24 20.30 18.62
N GLU A 521 -16.27 20.64 19.34
CA GLU A 521 -17.64 20.76 18.85
C GLU A 521 -17.80 22.04 18.01
N ILE A 522 -18.54 21.96 16.91
CA ILE A 522 -18.96 23.11 16.11
C ILE A 522 -20.40 23.40 16.47
N SER A 523 -20.63 24.47 17.23
CA SER A 523 -22.02 24.92 17.47
C SER A 523 -22.47 25.81 16.30
N GLY A 524 -23.58 25.43 15.71
CA GLY A 524 -24.25 26.22 14.69
C GLY A 524 -24.86 27.51 15.23
#